data_bd3ae85ab255928c85dbb5d469980ab4
#
_entry.id   bd3ae85ab255928c85dbb5d469980ab4
#
_cell.length_a   1.000
_cell.length_b   1.000
_cell.length_c   1.000
_cell.angle_alpha   90.00
_cell.angle_beta   90.00
_cell.angle_gamma   90.00
#
_symmetry.space_group_name_H-M   'P 1'
#
loop_
_entity.id
_entity.type
_entity.pdbx_description
1 polymer ?
#
loop_
_entity_poly.entity_id
_entity_poly.type
_entity_poly.pdbx_seq_one_letter_code
_entity_poly.pdbx_strand_id
1 'polypeptide(L)'
;MLNAFRRRYLDLLASIYIYNEHRGYTSIDRVLQAVRARDPGNLQLIDAIEKHRADERKHYVMFKRWFELKGLMPLKVDRTCGHIDRFVEIVFRTTIDELDTDKIIANDDEFEKLCRVISLTEQRGFKQVEVLLKHPLVRDDKVMMKIFQIVHRDEPSHWAPYDGWLKANGKRDPKWWERAIDTFIHSELLFVKLPKHVRVS
;
A
#
# COMPACT_ATOMS: atom_id res chain seq x y z
N MET A 1 15.73 -18.80 21.43
CA MET A 1 15.63 -18.87 19.95
C MET A 1 14.24 -18.46 19.44
N LEU A 2 13.14 -19.09 19.89
CA LEU A 2 11.78 -18.78 19.41
C LEU A 2 11.36 -17.30 19.64
N ASN A 3 11.69 -16.72 20.79
CA ASN A 3 11.35 -15.31 21.10
C ASN A 3 12.14 -14.31 20.25
N ALA A 4 13.40 -14.61 19.90
CA ALA A 4 14.19 -13.78 19.01
C ALA A 4 13.61 -13.80 17.57
N PHE A 5 13.23 -14.98 17.06
CA PHE A 5 12.55 -15.12 15.77
C PHE A 5 11.22 -14.37 15.73
N ARG A 6 10.39 -14.51 16.78
CA ARG A 6 9.11 -13.80 16.90
C ARG A 6 9.28 -12.28 16.82
N ARG A 7 10.25 -11.75 17.59
CA ARG A 7 10.55 -10.31 17.56
C ARG A 7 11.01 -9.87 16.18
N ARG A 8 11.96 -10.59 15.59
CA ARG A 8 12.50 -10.28 14.27
C ARG A 8 11.43 -10.28 13.18
N TYR A 9 10.47 -11.21 13.23
CA TYR A 9 9.35 -11.24 12.28
C TYR A 9 8.47 -9.99 12.39
N LEU A 10 8.09 -9.57 13.62
CA LEU A 10 7.27 -8.37 13.80
C LEU A 10 8.04 -7.09 13.43
N ASP A 11 9.34 -7.01 13.74
CA ASP A 11 10.18 -5.87 13.36
C ASP A 11 10.26 -5.74 11.84
N LEU A 12 10.47 -6.83 11.12
CA LEU A 12 10.49 -6.84 9.66
C LEU A 12 9.13 -6.49 9.08
N LEU A 13 8.06 -7.09 9.58
CA LEU A 13 6.70 -6.81 9.15
C LEU A 13 6.36 -5.32 9.30
N ALA A 14 6.58 -4.75 10.49
CA ALA A 14 6.32 -3.34 10.76
C ALA A 14 7.21 -2.42 9.90
N SER A 15 8.45 -2.80 9.62
CA SER A 15 9.36 -2.03 8.76
C SER A 15 8.89 -2.00 7.31
N ILE A 16 8.36 -3.14 6.80
CA ILE A 16 7.76 -3.21 5.46
C ILE A 16 6.50 -2.35 5.39
N TYR A 17 5.65 -2.38 6.42
CA TYR A 17 4.48 -1.49 6.47
C TYR A 17 4.89 -0.02 6.52
N ILE A 18 5.86 0.39 7.37
CA ILE A 18 6.39 1.77 7.36
C ILE A 18 6.81 2.19 5.96
N TYR A 19 7.51 1.31 5.24
CA TYR A 19 7.94 1.61 3.87
C TYR A 19 6.74 1.79 2.93
N ASN A 20 5.81 0.83 2.90
CA ASN A 20 4.67 0.87 1.98
C ASN A 20 3.72 2.04 2.28
N GLU A 21 3.37 2.30 3.54
CA GLU A 21 2.53 3.43 3.94
C GLU A 21 3.19 4.79 3.59
N HIS A 22 4.53 4.89 3.77
CA HIS A 22 5.26 6.09 3.33
C HIS A 22 5.17 6.28 1.82
N ARG A 23 5.33 5.21 1.04
CA ARG A 23 5.19 5.24 -0.42
C ARG A 23 3.75 5.54 -0.83
N GLY A 24 2.77 4.96 -0.11
CA GLY A 24 1.35 5.22 -0.28
C GLY A 24 1.06 6.72 -0.18
N TYR A 25 1.22 7.32 1.01
CA TYR A 25 0.81 8.71 1.18
C TYR A 25 1.58 9.71 0.31
N THR A 26 2.86 9.46 -0.02
CA THR A 26 3.65 10.36 -0.87
C THR A 26 3.27 10.29 -2.35
N SER A 27 2.90 9.10 -2.84
CA SER A 27 2.41 8.93 -4.22
C SER A 27 0.98 9.42 -4.38
N ILE A 28 0.10 9.13 -3.42
CA ILE A 28 -1.30 9.61 -3.43
C ILE A 28 -1.36 11.13 -3.29
N ASP A 29 -0.43 11.78 -2.58
CA ASP A 29 -0.32 13.23 -2.55
C ASP A 29 -0.15 13.83 -3.94
N ARG A 30 0.70 13.25 -4.79
CA ARG A 30 0.88 13.67 -6.19
C ARG A 30 -0.38 13.43 -7.03
N VAL A 31 -1.05 12.28 -6.85
CA VAL A 31 -2.32 11.98 -7.51
C VAL A 31 -3.38 13.01 -7.13
N LEU A 32 -3.47 13.36 -5.85
CA LEU A 32 -4.40 14.38 -5.35
C LEU A 32 -4.16 15.75 -6.00
N GLN A 33 -2.90 16.19 -6.05
CA GLN A 33 -2.53 17.47 -6.67
C GLN A 33 -2.91 17.48 -8.16
N ALA A 34 -2.61 16.43 -8.90
CA ALA A 34 -2.90 16.33 -10.32
C ALA A 34 -4.41 16.25 -10.61
N VAL A 35 -5.18 15.51 -9.79
CA VAL A 35 -6.65 15.46 -9.92
C VAL A 35 -7.27 16.83 -9.64
N ARG A 36 -6.81 17.54 -8.62
CA ARG A 36 -7.26 18.91 -8.33
C ARG A 36 -6.99 19.88 -9.49
N ALA A 37 -5.85 19.76 -10.15
CA ALA A 37 -5.51 20.58 -11.30
C ALA A 37 -6.37 20.25 -12.53
N ARG A 38 -6.63 18.96 -12.78
CA ARG A 38 -7.40 18.50 -13.94
C ARG A 38 -8.90 18.73 -13.82
N ASP A 39 -9.49 18.38 -12.67
CA ASP A 39 -10.94 18.37 -12.46
C ASP A 39 -11.30 18.94 -11.08
N PRO A 40 -11.09 20.26 -10.87
CA PRO A 40 -11.31 20.92 -9.57
C PRO A 40 -12.78 20.86 -9.12
N GLY A 41 -13.72 20.58 -10.04
CA GLY A 41 -15.15 20.45 -9.74
C GLY A 41 -15.54 19.08 -9.17
N ASN A 42 -14.70 18.08 -9.29
CA ASN A 42 -14.97 16.72 -8.80
C ASN A 42 -14.63 16.58 -7.31
N LEU A 43 -15.34 17.35 -6.48
CA LEU A 43 -15.10 17.40 -5.04
C LEU A 43 -15.19 16.02 -4.39
N GLN A 44 -16.12 15.17 -4.85
CA GLN A 44 -16.27 13.81 -4.30
C GLN A 44 -15.01 12.97 -4.48
N LEU A 45 -14.40 12.98 -5.66
CA LEU A 45 -13.16 12.25 -5.93
C LEU A 45 -12.00 12.86 -5.15
N ILE A 46 -11.89 14.19 -5.15
CA ILE A 46 -10.85 14.93 -4.43
C ILE A 46 -10.88 14.61 -2.94
N ASP A 47 -12.03 14.74 -2.28
CA ASP A 47 -12.20 14.48 -0.86
C ASP A 47 -11.88 13.02 -0.50
N ALA A 48 -12.27 12.08 -1.36
CA ALA A 48 -12.00 10.67 -1.15
C ALA A 48 -10.50 10.33 -1.27
N ILE A 49 -9.79 10.92 -2.25
CA ILE A 49 -8.33 10.77 -2.40
C ILE A 49 -7.59 11.47 -1.25
N GLU A 50 -8.07 12.63 -0.80
CA GLU A 50 -7.50 13.34 0.36
C GLU A 50 -7.63 12.50 1.64
N LYS A 51 -8.78 11.87 1.85
CA LYS A 51 -8.98 10.94 2.96
C LYS A 51 -8.03 9.74 2.86
N HIS A 52 -7.91 9.10 1.70
CA HIS A 52 -6.99 8.01 1.46
C HIS A 52 -5.55 8.40 1.85
N ARG A 53 -5.05 9.52 1.30
CA ARG A 53 -3.73 10.05 1.65
C ARG A 53 -3.55 10.28 3.16
N ALA A 54 -4.56 10.81 3.84
CA ALA A 54 -4.52 11.08 5.27
C ALA A 54 -4.46 9.79 6.10
N ASP A 55 -5.21 8.76 5.68
CA ASP A 55 -5.20 7.45 6.32
C ASP A 55 -3.84 6.76 6.16
N GLU A 56 -3.23 6.75 4.96
CA GLU A 56 -1.89 6.23 4.70
C GLU A 56 -0.84 6.88 5.62
N ARG A 57 -0.88 8.23 5.76
CA ARG A 57 0.00 8.95 6.67
C ARG A 57 -0.23 8.56 8.12
N LYS A 58 -1.46 8.38 8.53
CA LYS A 58 -1.83 7.92 9.88
C LYS A 58 -1.26 6.53 10.14
N HIS A 59 -1.41 5.59 9.20
CA HIS A 59 -0.88 4.23 9.31
C HIS A 59 0.65 4.25 9.44
N TYR A 60 1.35 5.01 8.59
CA TYR A 60 2.79 5.22 8.71
C TYR A 60 3.22 5.67 10.11
N VAL A 61 2.54 6.67 10.67
CA VAL A 61 2.84 7.20 12.02
C VAL A 61 2.58 6.14 13.09
N MET A 62 1.52 5.35 12.96
CA MET A 62 1.21 4.30 13.94
C MET A 62 2.28 3.20 13.97
N PHE A 63 2.76 2.74 12.83
CA PHE A 63 3.85 1.76 12.77
C PHE A 63 5.17 2.33 13.30
N LYS A 64 5.50 3.59 13.01
CA LYS A 64 6.66 4.26 13.63
C LYS A 64 6.53 4.30 15.14
N ARG A 65 5.36 4.68 15.65
CA ARG A 65 5.09 4.76 17.08
C ARG A 65 5.24 3.40 17.77
N TRP A 66 4.88 2.30 17.09
CA TRP A 66 5.11 0.96 17.63
C TRP A 66 6.60 0.68 17.92
N PHE A 67 7.51 1.10 17.02
CA PHE A 67 8.96 1.00 17.26
C PHE A 67 9.41 1.88 18.43
N GLU A 68 8.97 3.13 18.47
CA GLU A 68 9.30 4.07 19.55
C GLU A 68 8.90 3.51 20.92
N LEU A 69 7.69 2.96 21.06
CA LEU A 69 7.21 2.36 22.30
C LEU A 69 8.07 1.18 22.79
N LYS A 70 8.79 0.55 21.89
CA LYS A 70 9.69 -0.56 22.19
C LYS A 70 11.16 -0.15 22.34
N GLY A 71 11.47 1.13 22.14
CA GLY A 71 12.87 1.61 22.09
C GLY A 71 13.68 1.00 20.96
N LEU A 72 13.01 0.67 19.82
CA LEU A 72 13.62 0.03 18.65
C LEU A 72 13.59 0.99 17.45
N MET A 73 14.44 0.69 16.46
CA MET A 73 14.45 1.35 15.16
C MET A 73 13.92 0.41 14.08
N PRO A 74 13.19 0.92 13.07
CA PRO A 74 12.81 0.13 11.91
C PRO A 74 14.03 -0.47 11.20
N LEU A 75 13.86 -1.67 10.67
CA LEU A 75 14.86 -2.30 9.82
C LEU A 75 14.93 -1.57 8.48
N LYS A 76 16.10 -1.51 7.88
CA LYS A 76 16.27 -0.99 6.53
C LYS A 76 15.61 -1.94 5.54
N VAL A 77 14.57 -1.50 4.87
CA VAL A 77 13.93 -2.16 3.74
C VAL A 77 14.03 -1.26 2.51
N ASP A 78 14.01 -1.86 1.34
CA ASP A 78 14.13 -1.16 0.07
C ASP A 78 12.89 -1.36 -0.82
N ARG A 79 12.90 -0.73 -1.99
CA ARG A 79 11.79 -0.79 -2.95
C ARG A 79 11.40 -2.21 -3.39
N THR A 80 12.29 -3.20 -3.23
CA THR A 80 11.96 -4.59 -3.58
C THR A 80 10.94 -5.21 -2.62
N CYS A 81 10.72 -4.60 -1.46
CA CYS A 81 9.68 -4.93 -0.50
C CYS A 81 8.41 -4.08 -0.71
N GLY A 82 8.44 -3.10 -1.62
CA GLY A 82 7.30 -2.24 -1.95
C GLY A 82 6.40 -2.88 -2.99
N HIS A 83 5.16 -3.21 -2.61
CA HIS A 83 4.21 -3.79 -3.57
C HIS A 83 3.87 -2.80 -4.67
N ILE A 84 3.53 -1.56 -4.31
CA ILE A 84 3.17 -0.51 -5.28
C ILE A 84 4.36 -0.13 -6.17
N ASP A 85 5.59 -0.06 -5.64
CA ASP A 85 6.80 0.22 -6.42
C ASP A 85 6.96 -0.81 -7.54
N ARG A 86 6.86 -2.11 -7.19
CA ARG A 86 6.98 -3.21 -8.15
C ARG A 86 5.85 -3.21 -9.16
N PHE A 87 4.63 -2.91 -8.73
CA PHE A 87 3.48 -2.87 -9.62
C PHE A 87 3.62 -1.74 -10.65
N VAL A 88 4.01 -0.55 -10.22
CA VAL A 88 4.27 0.61 -11.10
C VAL A 88 5.41 0.29 -12.08
N GLU A 89 6.52 -0.28 -11.61
CA GLU A 89 7.64 -0.66 -12.48
C GLU A 89 7.20 -1.59 -13.63
N ILE A 90 6.36 -2.58 -13.35
CA ILE A 90 5.92 -3.55 -14.36
C ILE A 90 4.89 -2.94 -15.31
N VAL A 91 3.90 -2.21 -14.78
CA VAL A 91 2.75 -1.71 -15.55
C VAL A 91 3.08 -0.46 -16.34
N PHE A 92 3.83 0.47 -15.73
CA PHE A 92 4.18 1.76 -16.34
C PHE A 92 5.61 1.81 -16.90
N ARG A 93 6.43 0.76 -16.66
CA ARG A 93 7.84 0.65 -17.11
C ARG A 93 8.73 1.81 -16.65
N THR A 94 8.42 2.34 -15.47
CA THR A 94 9.16 3.41 -14.81
C THR A 94 9.08 3.24 -13.30
N THR A 95 9.93 3.92 -12.55
CA THR A 95 9.83 3.91 -11.07
C THR A 95 8.70 4.83 -10.62
N ILE A 96 8.18 4.58 -9.42
CA ILE A 96 7.13 5.44 -8.84
C ILE A 96 7.62 6.88 -8.64
N ASP A 97 8.93 7.08 -8.43
CA ASP A 97 9.54 8.40 -8.24
C ASP A 97 9.64 9.19 -9.55
N GLU A 98 9.80 8.49 -10.68
CA GLU A 98 9.91 9.06 -12.04
C GLU A 98 8.57 9.08 -12.77
N LEU A 99 7.50 8.54 -12.17
CA LEU A 99 6.18 8.51 -12.76
C LEU A 99 5.63 9.93 -12.94
N ASP A 100 5.41 10.33 -14.20
CA ASP A 100 4.79 11.61 -14.54
C ASP A 100 3.29 11.54 -14.26
N THR A 101 2.92 11.85 -13.02
CA THR A 101 1.54 11.75 -12.54
C THR A 101 0.62 12.72 -13.27
N ASP A 102 1.09 13.91 -13.60
CA ASP A 102 0.30 14.92 -14.32
C ASP A 102 -0.07 14.42 -15.72
N LYS A 103 0.91 13.86 -16.44
CA LYS A 103 0.69 13.27 -17.76
C LYS A 103 -0.27 12.09 -17.72
N ILE A 104 -0.15 11.23 -16.71
CA ILE A 104 -1.03 10.06 -16.54
C ILE A 104 -2.47 10.52 -16.29
N ILE A 105 -2.67 11.48 -15.39
CA ILE A 105 -4.01 11.96 -15.04
C ILE A 105 -4.62 12.77 -16.19
N ALA A 106 -3.82 13.45 -17.00
CA ALA A 106 -4.29 14.15 -18.19
C ALA A 106 -4.79 13.19 -19.31
N ASN A 107 -4.42 11.91 -19.27
CA ASN A 107 -4.82 10.89 -20.25
C ASN A 107 -5.77 9.88 -19.61
N ASP A 108 -7.01 9.78 -20.13
CA ASP A 108 -8.04 8.91 -19.54
C ASP A 108 -7.65 7.42 -19.52
N ASP A 109 -6.94 6.91 -20.53
CA ASP A 109 -6.54 5.51 -20.58
C ASP A 109 -5.42 5.20 -19.58
N GLU A 110 -4.48 6.14 -19.38
CA GLU A 110 -3.41 6.02 -18.40
C GLU A 110 -3.96 6.20 -16.97
N PHE A 111 -4.91 7.11 -16.78
CA PHE A 111 -5.60 7.29 -15.49
C PHE A 111 -6.45 6.07 -15.15
N GLU A 112 -7.17 5.48 -16.12
CA GLU A 112 -7.85 4.20 -15.95
C GLU A 112 -6.90 3.11 -15.45
N LYS A 113 -5.72 3.01 -16.06
CA LYS A 113 -4.67 2.05 -15.67
C LYS A 113 -4.19 2.30 -14.22
N LEU A 114 -3.97 3.56 -13.88
CA LEU A 114 -3.57 3.96 -12.52
C LEU A 114 -4.64 3.60 -11.49
N CYS A 115 -5.91 3.90 -11.76
CA CYS A 115 -7.02 3.54 -10.89
C CYS A 115 -7.08 2.03 -10.63
N ARG A 116 -6.89 1.19 -11.68
CA ARG A 116 -6.87 -0.28 -11.51
C ARG A 116 -5.68 -0.75 -10.68
N VAL A 117 -4.49 -0.16 -10.88
CA VAL A 117 -3.28 -0.52 -10.10
C VAL A 117 -3.48 -0.18 -8.63
N ILE A 118 -3.95 1.03 -8.31
CA ILE A 118 -4.22 1.43 -6.93
C ILE A 118 -5.29 0.51 -6.33
N SER A 119 -6.43 0.34 -6.99
CA SER A 119 -7.51 -0.52 -6.48
C SER A 119 -7.04 -1.95 -6.18
N LEU A 120 -6.24 -2.56 -7.05
CA LEU A 120 -5.69 -3.91 -6.82
C LEU A 120 -4.73 -3.94 -5.62
N THR A 121 -3.87 -2.94 -5.49
CA THR A 121 -2.90 -2.84 -4.39
C THR A 121 -3.61 -2.74 -3.05
N GLU A 122 -4.60 -1.85 -2.95
CA GLU A 122 -5.38 -1.64 -1.71
C GLU A 122 -6.21 -2.88 -1.34
N GLN A 123 -6.91 -3.49 -2.31
CA GLN A 123 -7.62 -4.75 -2.08
C GLN A 123 -6.69 -5.89 -1.65
N ARG A 124 -5.45 -5.92 -2.13
CA ARG A 124 -4.42 -6.87 -1.68
C ARG A 124 -3.99 -6.58 -0.26
N GLY A 125 -3.73 -5.31 0.07
CA GLY A 125 -3.41 -4.84 1.42
C GLY A 125 -4.47 -5.29 2.42
N PHE A 126 -5.74 -5.03 2.13
CA PHE A 126 -6.87 -5.45 2.95
C PHE A 126 -6.87 -6.96 3.24
N LYS A 127 -6.76 -7.81 2.20
CA LYS A 127 -6.70 -9.26 2.36
C LYS A 127 -5.50 -9.73 3.19
N GLN A 128 -4.35 -9.06 3.02
CA GLN A 128 -3.16 -9.35 3.81
C GLN A 128 -3.39 -9.01 5.29
N VAL A 129 -4.01 -7.88 5.59
CA VAL A 129 -4.35 -7.49 6.96
C VAL A 129 -5.34 -8.47 7.60
N GLU A 130 -6.33 -8.98 6.86
CA GLU A 130 -7.23 -10.04 7.36
C GLU A 130 -6.48 -11.31 7.81
N VAL A 131 -5.44 -11.70 7.08
CA VAL A 131 -4.57 -12.84 7.45
C VAL A 131 -3.74 -12.49 8.69
N LEU A 132 -3.17 -11.28 8.75
CA LEU A 132 -2.33 -10.81 9.85
C LEU A 132 -3.11 -10.68 11.16
N LEU A 133 -4.37 -10.25 11.12
CA LEU A 133 -5.25 -10.19 12.30
C LEU A 133 -5.51 -11.56 12.94
N LYS A 134 -5.36 -12.65 12.17
CA LYS A 134 -5.47 -14.03 12.65
C LYS A 134 -4.12 -14.62 13.07
N HIS A 135 -3.00 -13.96 12.71
CA HIS A 135 -1.67 -14.49 12.95
C HIS A 135 -1.29 -14.43 14.43
N PRO A 136 -0.83 -15.54 15.06
CA PRO A 136 -0.55 -15.59 16.50
C PRO A 136 0.41 -14.48 16.98
N LEU A 137 1.49 -14.20 16.25
CA LEU A 137 2.46 -13.18 16.64
C LEU A 137 1.88 -11.77 16.67
N VAL A 138 0.95 -11.45 15.77
CA VAL A 138 0.24 -10.16 15.75
C VAL A 138 -0.76 -10.11 16.91
N ARG A 139 -1.49 -11.19 17.17
CA ARG A 139 -2.47 -11.28 18.26
C ARG A 139 -1.83 -11.17 19.64
N ASP A 140 -0.61 -11.69 19.80
CA ASP A 140 0.15 -11.62 21.06
C ASP A 140 0.67 -10.19 21.35
N ASP A 141 0.83 -9.34 20.34
CA ASP A 141 1.23 -7.92 20.48
C ASP A 141 -0.02 -7.01 20.41
N LYS A 142 -0.53 -6.60 21.56
CA LYS A 142 -1.75 -5.79 21.66
C LYS A 142 -1.70 -4.48 20.86
N VAL A 143 -0.54 -3.85 20.78
CA VAL A 143 -0.38 -2.58 20.03
C VAL A 143 -0.41 -2.86 18.53
N MET A 144 0.34 -3.85 18.05
CA MET A 144 0.34 -4.28 16.66
C MET A 144 -1.07 -4.72 16.21
N MET A 145 -1.73 -5.52 17.03
CA MET A 145 -3.12 -5.93 16.79
C MET A 145 -4.05 -4.73 16.60
N LYS A 146 -3.93 -3.71 17.48
CA LYS A 146 -4.74 -2.49 17.38
C LYS A 146 -4.44 -1.70 16.12
N ILE A 147 -3.18 -1.60 15.72
CA ILE A 147 -2.79 -0.95 14.46
C ILE A 147 -3.46 -1.64 13.27
N PHE A 148 -3.33 -2.98 13.15
CA PHE A 148 -3.95 -3.71 12.05
C PHE A 148 -5.48 -3.66 12.06
N GLN A 149 -6.13 -3.55 13.21
CA GLN A 149 -7.57 -3.32 13.29
C GLN A 149 -7.98 -1.95 12.70
N ILE A 150 -7.15 -0.92 12.91
CA ILE A 150 -7.39 0.42 12.35
C ILE A 150 -7.16 0.38 10.83
N VAL A 151 -6.04 -0.18 10.36
CA VAL A 151 -5.75 -0.34 8.93
C VAL A 151 -6.90 -1.09 8.25
N HIS A 152 -7.30 -2.25 8.77
CA HIS A 152 -8.40 -3.05 8.21
C HIS A 152 -9.72 -2.27 8.08
N ARG A 153 -10.04 -1.43 9.05
CA ARG A 153 -11.26 -0.60 9.02
C ARG A 153 -11.19 0.47 7.93
N ASP A 154 -10.02 1.06 7.71
CA ASP A 154 -9.85 2.21 6.83
C ASP A 154 -9.68 1.80 5.34
N GLU A 155 -9.06 0.66 5.07
CA GLU A 155 -8.74 0.11 3.75
C GLU A 155 -9.90 0.13 2.73
N PRO A 156 -11.16 -0.26 3.06
CA PRO A 156 -12.24 -0.23 2.07
C PRO A 156 -12.48 1.15 1.45
N SER A 157 -12.13 2.22 2.14
CA SER A 157 -12.23 3.58 1.60
C SER A 157 -11.08 3.96 0.67
N HIS A 158 -10.00 3.18 0.61
CA HIS A 158 -8.83 3.47 -0.21
C HIS A 158 -9.04 3.09 -1.68
N TRP A 159 -9.67 1.97 -1.98
CA TRP A 159 -9.96 1.60 -3.38
C TRP A 159 -11.30 2.12 -3.91
N ALA A 160 -12.25 2.42 -3.03
CA ALA A 160 -13.60 2.82 -3.43
C ALA A 160 -13.65 4.02 -4.39
N PRO A 161 -12.87 5.10 -4.22
CA PRO A 161 -12.91 6.24 -5.15
C PRO A 161 -12.43 5.87 -6.55
N TYR A 162 -11.43 5.02 -6.69
CA TYR A 162 -10.88 4.57 -7.98
C TYR A 162 -11.85 3.63 -8.69
N ASP A 163 -12.43 2.68 -7.98
CA ASP A 163 -13.50 1.81 -8.51
C ASP A 163 -14.74 2.62 -8.89
N GLY A 164 -15.09 3.64 -8.11
CA GLY A 164 -16.16 4.56 -8.39
C GLY A 164 -15.93 5.33 -9.69
N TRP A 165 -14.72 5.87 -9.87
CA TRP A 165 -14.35 6.57 -11.09
C TRP A 165 -14.40 5.63 -12.32
N LEU A 166 -13.84 4.42 -12.20
CA LEU A 166 -13.88 3.43 -13.28
C LEU A 166 -15.33 3.12 -13.70
N LYS A 167 -16.22 2.87 -12.76
CA LYS A 167 -17.64 2.58 -13.02
C LYS A 167 -18.36 3.77 -13.65
N ALA A 168 -18.16 4.98 -13.12
CA ALA A 168 -18.81 6.20 -13.62
C ALA A 168 -18.42 6.53 -15.07
N ASN A 169 -17.20 6.12 -15.49
CA ASN A 169 -16.70 6.35 -16.83
C ASN A 169 -16.86 5.12 -17.76
N GLY A 170 -17.65 4.11 -17.38
CA GLY A 170 -17.87 2.92 -18.18
C GLY A 170 -16.61 2.08 -18.43
N LYS A 171 -15.62 2.24 -17.55
CA LYS A 171 -14.32 1.54 -17.66
C LYS A 171 -14.41 0.16 -17.03
N ARG A 172 -13.49 -0.71 -17.45
CA ARG A 172 -13.50 -2.13 -17.06
C ARG A 172 -12.79 -2.37 -15.74
N ASP A 173 -13.21 -3.43 -15.06
CA ASP A 173 -12.49 -4.03 -13.95
C ASP A 173 -11.03 -4.36 -14.32
N PRO A 174 -10.16 -4.57 -13.31
CA PRO A 174 -8.77 -4.96 -13.53
C PRO A 174 -8.66 -6.14 -14.50
N LYS A 175 -7.75 -6.00 -15.46
CA LYS A 175 -7.49 -7.02 -16.50
C LYS A 175 -6.86 -8.26 -15.84
N TRP A 176 -7.05 -9.43 -16.46
CA TRP A 176 -6.52 -10.68 -15.93
C TRP A 176 -5.00 -10.65 -15.71
N TRP A 177 -4.26 -9.98 -16.61
CA TRP A 177 -2.80 -9.88 -16.50
C TRP A 177 -2.36 -8.93 -15.37
N GLU A 178 -3.14 -7.89 -15.06
CA GLU A 178 -2.89 -7.00 -13.89
C GLU A 178 -3.06 -7.79 -12.59
N ARG A 179 -4.08 -8.66 -12.50
CA ARG A 179 -4.27 -9.58 -11.38
C ARG A 179 -3.15 -10.62 -11.27
N ALA A 180 -2.63 -11.10 -12.41
CA ALA A 180 -1.51 -12.03 -12.43
C ALA A 180 -0.22 -11.37 -11.94
N ILE A 181 0.05 -10.12 -12.34
CA ILE A 181 1.18 -9.32 -11.84
C ILE A 181 1.06 -9.09 -10.33
N ASP A 182 -0.10 -8.65 -9.85
CA ASP A 182 -0.38 -8.47 -8.42
C ASP A 182 -0.07 -9.76 -7.62
N THR A 183 -0.56 -10.89 -8.10
CA THR A 183 -0.33 -12.19 -7.47
C THR A 183 1.15 -12.59 -7.50
N PHE A 184 1.84 -12.34 -8.60
CA PHE A 184 3.27 -12.61 -8.75
C PHE A 184 4.10 -11.80 -7.75
N ILE A 185 3.88 -10.48 -7.67
CA ILE A 185 4.59 -9.59 -6.74
C ILE A 185 4.36 -10.04 -5.30
N HIS A 186 3.12 -10.34 -4.93
CA HIS A 186 2.79 -10.82 -3.60
C HIS A 186 3.48 -12.14 -3.25
N SER A 187 3.49 -13.09 -4.19
CA SER A 187 4.17 -14.37 -4.03
C SER A 187 5.69 -14.19 -3.90
N GLU A 188 6.30 -13.31 -4.72
CA GLU A 188 7.73 -12.97 -4.61
C GLU A 188 8.05 -12.41 -3.22
N LEU A 189 7.23 -11.50 -2.70
CA LEU A 189 7.41 -10.94 -1.36
C LEU A 189 7.37 -12.04 -0.30
N LEU A 190 6.34 -12.89 -0.30
CA LEU A 190 6.15 -13.91 0.73
C LEU A 190 7.19 -15.02 0.70
N PHE A 191 7.52 -15.55 -0.48
CA PHE A 191 8.31 -16.77 -0.61
C PHE A 191 9.80 -16.52 -0.89
N VAL A 192 10.16 -15.32 -1.37
CA VAL A 192 11.55 -14.99 -1.71
C VAL A 192 12.12 -13.91 -0.81
N LYS A 193 11.44 -12.77 -0.68
CA LYS A 193 11.98 -11.59 0.01
C LYS A 193 11.93 -11.75 1.54
N LEU A 194 10.77 -12.06 2.10
CA LEU A 194 10.63 -12.23 3.55
C LEU A 194 11.58 -13.28 4.13
N PRO A 195 11.72 -14.50 3.57
CA PRO A 195 12.67 -15.48 4.09
C PRO A 195 14.12 -15.02 4.05
N LYS A 196 14.55 -14.29 3.01
CA LYS A 196 15.89 -13.73 2.93
C LYS A 196 16.17 -12.72 4.05
N HIS A 197 15.25 -11.78 4.29
CA HIS A 197 15.42 -10.77 5.34
C HIS A 197 15.35 -11.32 6.76
N VAL A 198 14.69 -12.46 6.97
CA VAL A 198 14.67 -13.14 8.28
C VAL A 198 15.98 -13.89 8.55
N ARG A 199 16.70 -14.37 7.50
CA ARG A 199 17.92 -15.17 7.64
C ARG A 199 19.19 -14.34 7.78
N VAL A 200 19.20 -13.09 7.32
CA VAL A 200 20.38 -12.21 7.29
C VAL A 200 20.49 -11.45 8.61
N SER A 201 20.82 -12.20 9.68
CA SER A 201 21.27 -11.59 10.97
C SER A 201 21.83 -12.64 11.90
#